data_3e35511cc9a451135c7d684ce8260364
#
_entry.id   3e35511cc9a451135c7d684ce8260364
#
_cell.length_a   1.000
_cell.length_b   1.000
_cell.length_c   1.000
_cell.angle_alpha   90.00
_cell.angle_beta   90.00
_cell.angle_gamma   90.00
#
_symmetry.space_group_name_H-M   'P 1'
#
loop_
_entity.id
_entity.type
_entity.pdbx_description
1 polymer ?
#
loop_
_entity_poly.entity_id
_entity_poly.type
_entity_poly.pdbx_seq_one_letter_code
_entity_poly.pdbx_strand_id
1 'polypeptide(L)'
;QDIWLAVAAHISEKMTEAWTAVLANKTAPQDRVTALILVQLRQIAANPAIPAILNSRELHAENAPLRARFMSLMTEFQRLLVKALAEGRAIGVFRPDLAPSDAAILLISLVQGVAIRWSLGQRAFSLEAEGGRLLACQIGLFRTPTSLETTA
;
A
#
# COMPACT_ATOMS: atom_id res chain seq x y z
N GLN A 1 -27.36 6.53 -1.45
CA GLN A 1 -26.55 5.44 -2.03
C GLN A 1 -25.68 5.92 -3.17
N ASP A 2 -26.23 6.73 -4.05
CA ASP A 2 -25.51 7.28 -5.21
C ASP A 2 -24.33 8.18 -4.79
N ILE A 3 -24.47 8.88 -3.66
CA ILE A 3 -23.41 9.73 -3.12
C ILE A 3 -22.19 8.91 -2.76
N TRP A 4 -22.37 7.78 -2.09
CA TRP A 4 -21.25 6.92 -1.69
C TRP A 4 -20.56 6.28 -2.88
N LEU A 5 -21.31 5.87 -3.90
CA LEU A 5 -20.74 5.35 -5.15
C LEU A 5 -19.94 6.42 -5.90
N ALA A 6 -20.45 7.65 -5.94
CA ALA A 6 -19.76 8.77 -6.57
C ALA A 6 -18.44 9.10 -5.84
N VAL A 7 -18.47 9.09 -4.50
CA VAL A 7 -17.27 9.30 -3.67
C VAL A 7 -16.27 8.18 -3.91
N ALA A 8 -16.72 6.92 -3.91
CA ALA A 8 -15.86 5.77 -4.16
C ALA A 8 -15.23 5.80 -5.55
N ALA A 9 -16.01 6.19 -6.57
CA ALA A 9 -15.50 6.33 -7.93
C ALA A 9 -14.41 7.40 -8.01
N HIS A 10 -14.62 8.54 -7.36
CA HIS A 10 -13.66 9.62 -7.31
C HIS A 10 -12.35 9.21 -6.61
N ILE A 11 -12.47 8.55 -5.46
CA ILE A 11 -11.31 8.02 -4.73
C ILE A 11 -10.54 7.01 -5.58
N SER A 12 -11.25 6.07 -6.22
CA SER A 12 -10.64 5.05 -7.08
C SER A 12 -9.88 5.66 -8.24
N GLU A 13 -10.46 6.65 -8.89
CA GLU A 13 -9.85 7.36 -10.01
C GLU A 13 -8.57 8.07 -9.57
N LYS A 14 -8.64 8.81 -8.48
CA LYS A 14 -7.48 9.53 -7.93
C LYS A 14 -6.36 8.59 -7.52
N MET A 15 -6.69 7.49 -6.85
CA MET A 15 -5.70 6.49 -6.45
C MET A 15 -5.03 5.85 -7.66
N THR A 16 -5.81 5.42 -8.64
CA THR A 16 -5.30 4.80 -9.86
C THR A 16 -4.40 5.76 -10.64
N GLU A 17 -4.78 7.02 -10.77
CA GLU A 17 -3.95 8.04 -11.40
C GLU A 17 -2.62 8.24 -10.65
N ALA A 18 -2.66 8.28 -9.31
CA ALA A 18 -1.47 8.43 -8.49
C ALA A 18 -0.52 7.23 -8.65
N TRP A 19 -1.03 6.00 -8.67
CA TRP A 19 -0.22 4.80 -8.90
C TRP A 19 0.43 4.82 -10.28
N THR A 20 -0.35 5.16 -11.30
CA THR A 20 0.17 5.26 -12.68
C THR A 20 1.28 6.29 -12.77
N ALA A 21 1.08 7.46 -12.15
CA ALA A 21 2.06 8.54 -12.17
C ALA A 21 3.39 8.16 -11.51
N VAL A 22 3.35 7.51 -10.34
CA VAL A 22 4.59 7.10 -9.65
C VAL A 22 5.31 5.98 -10.39
N LEU A 23 4.57 5.06 -11.00
CA LEU A 23 5.16 3.95 -11.76
C LEU A 23 5.82 4.42 -13.05
N ALA A 24 5.30 5.47 -13.67
CA ALA A 24 5.87 6.04 -14.90
C ALA A 24 7.29 6.56 -14.71
N ASN A 25 7.64 7.00 -13.50
CA ASN A 25 8.93 7.61 -13.18
C ASN A 25 9.92 6.65 -12.51
N LYS A 26 9.53 5.41 -12.26
CA LYS A 26 10.35 4.43 -11.53
C LYS A 26 10.54 3.18 -12.38
N THR A 27 11.80 2.76 -12.53
CA THR A 27 12.17 1.58 -13.32
C THR A 27 12.61 0.41 -12.45
N ALA A 28 13.37 0.67 -11.38
CA ALA A 28 13.83 -0.39 -10.48
C ALA A 28 12.68 -0.95 -9.65
N PRO A 29 12.55 -2.29 -9.54
CA PRO A 29 11.45 -2.90 -8.80
C PRO A 29 11.33 -2.42 -7.35
N GLN A 30 12.44 -2.31 -6.61
CA GLN A 30 12.42 -1.84 -5.22
C GLN A 30 11.93 -0.39 -5.10
N ASP A 31 12.25 0.45 -6.08
CA ASP A 31 11.78 1.84 -6.11
C ASP A 31 10.30 1.92 -6.43
N ARG A 32 9.79 1.02 -7.26
CA ARG A 32 8.37 0.92 -7.58
C ARG A 32 7.56 0.51 -6.36
N VAL A 33 8.03 -0.48 -5.61
CA VAL A 33 7.38 -0.90 -4.35
C VAL A 33 7.33 0.26 -3.36
N THR A 34 8.45 0.90 -3.13
CA THR A 34 8.55 2.04 -2.21
C THR A 34 7.62 3.18 -2.64
N ALA A 35 7.63 3.54 -3.91
CA ALA A 35 6.81 4.63 -4.44
C ALA A 35 5.31 4.35 -4.31
N LEU A 36 4.88 3.12 -4.56
CA LEU A 36 3.48 2.71 -4.41
C LEU A 36 3.00 2.86 -2.96
N ILE A 37 3.80 2.41 -2.00
CA ILE A 37 3.43 2.51 -0.59
C ILE A 37 3.45 3.97 -0.11
N LEU A 38 4.47 4.75 -0.49
CA LEU A 38 4.55 6.17 -0.09
C LEU A 38 3.39 6.97 -0.66
N VAL A 39 3.00 6.75 -1.93
CA VAL A 39 1.87 7.48 -2.50
C VAL A 39 0.56 7.11 -1.82
N GLN A 40 0.42 5.86 -1.39
CA GLN A 40 -0.77 5.39 -0.66
C GLN A 40 -0.87 6.09 0.70
N LEU A 41 0.23 6.18 1.43
CA LEU A 41 0.28 6.90 2.71
C LEU A 41 -0.06 8.38 2.51
N ARG A 42 0.44 8.99 1.45
CA ARG A 42 0.16 10.39 1.11
C ARG A 42 -1.32 10.61 0.79
N GLN A 43 -1.93 9.69 0.04
CA GLN A 43 -3.36 9.77 -0.28
C GLN A 43 -4.22 9.67 0.98
N ILE A 44 -3.87 8.79 1.90
CA ILE A 44 -4.57 8.64 3.17
C ILE A 44 -4.41 9.90 4.03
N ALA A 45 -3.21 10.45 4.11
CA ALA A 45 -2.94 11.68 4.87
C ALA A 45 -3.71 12.88 4.31
N ALA A 46 -3.85 12.97 2.99
CA ALA A 46 -4.58 14.03 2.31
C ALA A 46 -6.11 13.88 2.44
N ASN A 47 -6.59 12.64 2.63
CA ASN A 47 -8.01 12.33 2.70
C ASN A 47 -8.31 11.44 3.91
N PRO A 48 -8.39 12.02 5.12
CA PRO A 48 -8.62 11.23 6.35
C PRO A 48 -9.92 10.43 6.37
N ALA A 49 -10.86 10.75 5.48
CA ALA A 49 -12.09 9.99 5.33
C ALA A 49 -11.85 8.59 4.73
N ILE A 50 -10.76 8.38 4.00
CA ILE A 50 -10.47 7.09 3.35
C ILE A 50 -10.42 5.94 4.36
N PRO A 51 -9.62 6.00 5.45
CA PRO A 51 -9.63 4.93 6.44
C PRO A 51 -10.99 4.70 7.08
N ALA A 52 -11.73 5.77 7.36
CA ALA A 52 -13.07 5.68 7.94
C ALA A 52 -14.03 4.92 7.03
N ILE A 53 -14.00 5.22 5.73
CA ILE A 53 -14.84 4.54 4.73
C ILE A 53 -14.42 3.08 4.57
N LEU A 54 -13.12 2.81 4.44
CA LEU A 54 -12.59 1.46 4.23
C LEU A 54 -12.86 0.54 5.41
N ASN A 55 -12.88 1.08 6.63
CA ASN A 55 -13.07 0.30 7.86
C ASN A 55 -14.51 0.32 8.38
N SER A 56 -15.45 0.93 7.68
CA SER A 56 -16.85 0.97 8.09
C SER A 56 -17.55 -0.32 7.73
N ARG A 57 -17.77 -1.17 8.73
CA ARG A 57 -18.52 -2.42 8.57
C ARG A 57 -19.96 -2.18 8.14
N GLU A 58 -20.59 -1.17 8.75
CA GLU A 58 -21.98 -0.82 8.45
C GLU A 58 -22.15 -0.38 7.01
N LEU A 59 -21.27 0.50 6.56
CA LEU A 59 -21.31 1.01 5.19
C LEU A 59 -21.15 -0.11 4.16
N HIS A 60 -20.19 -1.01 4.35
CA HIS A 60 -19.95 -2.13 3.45
C HIS A 60 -21.04 -3.20 3.53
N ALA A 61 -21.61 -3.43 4.71
CA ALA A 61 -22.72 -4.38 4.86
C ALA A 61 -23.98 -3.92 4.15
N GLU A 62 -24.25 -2.61 4.17
CA GLU A 62 -25.45 -2.03 3.59
C GLU A 62 -25.30 -1.68 2.10
N ASN A 63 -24.07 -1.60 1.59
CA ASN A 63 -23.82 -1.16 0.23
C ASN A 63 -22.86 -2.12 -0.49
N ALA A 64 -23.42 -3.17 -1.10
CA ALA A 64 -22.66 -4.17 -1.83
C ALA A 64 -21.87 -3.59 -3.04
N PRO A 65 -22.43 -2.65 -3.84
CA PRO A 65 -21.66 -2.02 -4.92
C PRO A 65 -20.45 -1.23 -4.41
N LEU A 66 -20.58 -0.53 -3.28
CA LEU A 66 -19.46 0.19 -2.66
C LEU A 66 -18.35 -0.77 -2.23
N ARG A 67 -18.73 -1.86 -1.55
CA ARG A 67 -17.80 -2.89 -1.13
C ARG A 67 -17.05 -3.49 -2.32
N ALA A 68 -17.78 -3.83 -3.38
CA ALA A 68 -17.19 -4.40 -4.59
C ALA A 68 -16.18 -3.45 -5.23
N ARG A 69 -16.49 -2.16 -5.25
CA ARG A 69 -15.58 -1.14 -5.81
C ARG A 69 -14.28 -1.05 -5.02
N PHE A 70 -14.36 -1.01 -3.69
CA PHE A 70 -13.17 -0.95 -2.86
C PHE A 70 -12.36 -2.25 -2.91
N MET A 71 -13.02 -3.39 -3.00
CA MET A 71 -12.33 -4.67 -3.17
C MET A 71 -11.57 -4.72 -4.50
N SER A 72 -12.16 -4.21 -5.59
CA SER A 72 -11.48 -4.11 -6.88
C SER A 72 -10.26 -3.20 -6.81
N LEU A 73 -10.38 -2.08 -6.12
CA LEU A 73 -9.29 -1.13 -5.92
C LEU A 73 -8.13 -1.78 -5.16
N MET A 74 -8.44 -2.46 -4.07
CA MET A 74 -7.46 -3.18 -3.25
C MET A 74 -6.76 -4.29 -4.04
N THR A 75 -7.52 -5.03 -4.83
CA THR A 75 -6.99 -6.10 -5.70
C THR A 75 -6.01 -5.53 -6.72
N GLU A 76 -6.34 -4.40 -7.34
CA GLU A 76 -5.47 -3.76 -8.32
C GLU A 76 -4.17 -3.26 -7.66
N PHE A 77 -4.26 -2.65 -6.50
CA PHE A 77 -3.08 -2.21 -5.76
C PHE A 77 -2.17 -3.40 -5.41
N GLN A 78 -2.77 -4.48 -4.91
CA GLN A 78 -2.04 -5.70 -4.60
C GLN A 78 -1.36 -6.28 -5.83
N ARG A 79 -2.05 -6.29 -6.97
CA ARG A 79 -1.50 -6.77 -8.25
C ARG A 79 -0.25 -5.98 -8.65
N LEU A 80 -0.29 -4.66 -8.52
CA LEU A 80 0.86 -3.80 -8.84
C LEU A 80 2.04 -4.08 -7.92
N LEU A 81 1.79 -4.25 -6.63
CA LEU A 81 2.83 -4.61 -5.65
C LEU A 81 3.44 -5.98 -5.94
N VAL A 82 2.61 -6.98 -6.18
CA VAL A 82 3.07 -8.35 -6.48
C VAL A 82 3.96 -8.35 -7.71
N LYS A 83 3.57 -7.63 -8.76
CA LYS A 83 4.38 -7.53 -9.98
C LYS A 83 5.76 -6.96 -9.70
N ALA A 84 5.86 -5.85 -8.98
CA ALA A 84 7.13 -5.22 -8.64
C ALA A 84 7.97 -6.10 -7.72
N LEU A 85 7.34 -6.75 -6.74
CA LEU A 85 8.02 -7.67 -5.82
C LEU A 85 8.56 -8.91 -6.55
N ALA A 86 7.79 -9.46 -7.49
CA ALA A 86 8.22 -10.60 -8.30
C ALA A 86 9.39 -10.23 -9.22
N GLU A 87 9.35 -9.06 -9.84
CA GLU A 87 10.46 -8.56 -10.66
C GLU A 87 11.72 -8.36 -9.81
N GLY A 88 11.60 -7.82 -8.61
CA GLY A 88 12.72 -7.64 -7.69
C GLY A 88 13.31 -8.97 -7.20
N ARG A 89 12.45 -9.96 -6.97
CA ARG A 89 12.88 -11.32 -6.63
C ARG A 89 13.65 -11.96 -7.78
N ALA A 90 13.16 -11.79 -9.02
CA ALA A 90 13.78 -12.37 -10.20
C ALA A 90 15.19 -11.83 -10.45
N ILE A 91 15.46 -10.56 -10.15
CA ILE A 91 16.79 -9.95 -10.32
C ILE A 91 17.66 -10.01 -9.05
N GLY A 92 17.17 -10.66 -7.99
CA GLY A 92 17.95 -10.90 -6.77
C GLY A 92 17.97 -9.77 -5.76
N VAL A 93 17.18 -8.73 -5.94
CA VAL A 93 17.03 -7.62 -4.97
C VAL A 93 16.26 -8.07 -3.73
N PHE A 94 15.17 -8.80 -3.94
CA PHE A 94 14.38 -9.37 -2.84
C PHE A 94 14.72 -10.84 -2.66
N ARG A 95 14.63 -11.29 -1.43
CA ARG A 95 15.03 -12.65 -1.03
C ARG A 95 14.12 -13.70 -1.71
N PRO A 96 14.72 -14.81 -2.16
CA PRO A 96 13.96 -15.83 -2.91
C PRO A 96 13.01 -16.66 -2.05
N ASP A 97 13.20 -16.68 -0.74
CA ASP A 97 12.39 -17.45 0.20
C ASP A 97 11.12 -16.71 0.65
N LEU A 98 10.88 -15.50 0.14
CA LEU A 98 9.69 -14.70 0.42
C LEU A 98 8.82 -14.62 -0.83
N ALA A 99 7.62 -15.21 -0.76
CA ALA A 99 6.67 -15.15 -1.87
C ALA A 99 6.20 -13.70 -2.10
N PRO A 100 6.20 -13.22 -3.36
CA PRO A 100 5.75 -11.85 -3.65
C PRO A 100 4.34 -11.54 -3.16
N SER A 101 3.43 -12.50 -3.21
CA SER A 101 2.06 -12.33 -2.69
C SER A 101 2.04 -12.09 -1.18
N ASP A 102 2.87 -12.80 -0.43
CA ASP A 102 2.97 -12.62 1.03
C ASP A 102 3.60 -11.26 1.35
N ALA A 103 4.65 -10.90 0.64
CA ALA A 103 5.30 -9.59 0.81
C ALA A 103 4.31 -8.45 0.55
N ALA A 104 3.48 -8.56 -0.49
CA ALA A 104 2.46 -7.56 -0.80
C ALA A 104 1.44 -7.41 0.34
N ILE A 105 0.98 -8.52 0.91
CA ILE A 105 0.05 -8.51 2.04
C ILE A 105 0.68 -7.88 3.27
N LEU A 106 1.95 -8.17 3.55
CA LEU A 106 2.68 -7.56 4.66
C LEU A 106 2.77 -6.03 4.50
N LEU A 107 3.04 -5.56 3.29
CA LEU A 107 3.11 -4.12 3.01
C LEU A 107 1.74 -3.44 3.12
N ILE A 108 0.69 -4.06 2.61
CA ILE A 108 -0.68 -3.55 2.74
C ILE A 108 -1.08 -3.49 4.21
N SER A 109 -0.74 -4.52 4.98
CA SER A 109 -1.01 -4.58 6.42
C SER A 109 -0.26 -3.50 7.18
N LEU A 110 0.97 -3.20 6.77
CA LEU A 110 1.75 -2.09 7.32
C LEU A 110 1.02 -0.76 7.13
N VAL A 111 0.58 -0.48 5.90
CA VAL A 111 -0.17 0.76 5.59
C VAL A 111 -1.43 0.86 6.43
N GLN A 112 -2.20 -0.21 6.49
CA GLN A 112 -3.45 -0.25 7.26
C GLN A 112 -3.19 -0.05 8.75
N GLY A 113 -2.19 -0.71 9.31
CA GLY A 113 -1.83 -0.61 10.71
C GLY A 113 -1.37 0.79 11.12
N VAL A 114 -0.52 1.40 10.32
CA VAL A 114 -0.04 2.77 10.58
C VAL A 114 -1.18 3.77 10.45
N ALA A 115 -2.03 3.62 9.43
CA ALA A 115 -3.18 4.50 9.20
C ALA A 115 -4.19 4.45 10.35
N ILE A 116 -4.45 3.26 10.89
CA ILE A 116 -5.34 3.09 12.04
C ILE A 116 -4.76 3.76 13.28
N ARG A 117 -3.49 3.53 13.57
CA ARG A 117 -2.81 4.18 14.70
C ARG A 117 -2.83 5.70 14.57
N TRP A 118 -2.59 6.20 13.39
CA TRP A 118 -2.64 7.63 13.09
C TRP A 118 -4.03 8.21 13.32
N SER A 119 -5.06 7.54 12.84
CA SER A 119 -6.45 7.96 13.00
C SER A 119 -6.87 7.93 14.47
N LEU A 120 -6.55 6.85 15.20
CA LEU A 120 -6.89 6.71 16.62
C LEU A 120 -6.11 7.69 17.50
N GLY A 121 -4.89 8.03 17.12
CA GLY A 121 -4.05 9.00 17.81
C GLY A 121 -4.34 10.44 17.45
N GLN A 122 -5.49 10.73 16.86
CA GLN A 122 -5.91 12.07 16.46
C GLN A 122 -4.93 12.75 15.51
N ARG A 123 -4.23 11.96 14.70
CA ARG A 123 -3.27 12.44 13.72
C ARG A 123 -2.13 13.26 14.33
N ALA A 124 -1.67 12.82 15.51
CA ALA A 124 -0.63 13.51 16.28
C ALA A 124 0.78 13.38 15.69
N PHE A 125 1.00 12.43 14.78
CA PHE A 125 2.29 12.25 14.11
C PHE A 125 2.13 12.36 12.59
N SER A 126 3.24 12.52 11.87
CA SER A 126 3.22 12.52 10.41
C SER A 126 3.05 11.09 9.89
N LEU A 127 1.94 10.83 9.23
CA LEU A 127 1.66 9.52 8.63
C LEU A 127 2.73 9.13 7.60
N GLU A 128 3.12 10.08 6.75
CA GLU A 128 4.15 9.83 5.73
C GLU A 128 5.51 9.55 6.34
N ALA A 129 5.92 10.31 7.34
CA ALA A 129 7.22 10.16 7.98
C ALA A 129 7.31 8.84 8.75
N GLU A 130 6.33 8.52 9.57
CA GLU A 130 6.31 7.30 10.36
C GLU A 130 6.12 6.06 9.47
N GLY A 131 5.18 6.14 8.54
CA GLY A 131 4.95 5.06 7.58
C GLY A 131 6.16 4.82 6.69
N GLY A 132 6.82 5.88 6.24
CA GLY A 132 8.05 5.78 5.43
C GLY A 132 9.21 5.15 6.20
N ARG A 133 9.35 5.49 7.49
CA ARG A 133 10.37 4.89 8.36
C ARG A 133 10.14 3.39 8.52
N LEU A 134 8.91 2.99 8.80
CA LEU A 134 8.55 1.57 8.96
C LEU A 134 8.64 0.81 7.64
N LEU A 135 8.31 1.45 6.54
CA LEU A 135 8.47 0.89 5.19
C LEU A 135 9.95 0.57 4.92
N ALA A 136 10.85 1.49 5.24
CA ALA A 136 12.29 1.26 5.06
C ALA A 136 12.76 0.05 5.88
N CYS A 137 12.27 -0.12 7.11
CA CYS A 137 12.55 -1.29 7.92
C CYS A 137 12.05 -2.57 7.23
N GLN A 138 10.81 -2.57 6.75
CA GLN A 138 10.19 -3.73 6.12
C GLN A 138 10.91 -4.11 4.82
N ILE A 139 11.24 -3.13 3.98
CA ILE A 139 11.98 -3.35 2.74
C ILE A 139 13.36 -3.93 3.04
N GLY A 140 14.02 -3.43 4.08
CA GLY A 140 15.32 -3.98 4.52
C GLY A 140 15.23 -5.47 4.87
N LEU A 141 14.14 -5.89 5.51
CA LEU A 141 13.90 -7.29 5.83
C LEU A 141 13.57 -8.15 4.60
N PHE A 142 13.00 -7.54 3.56
CA PHE A 142 12.68 -8.23 2.31
C PHE A 142 13.89 -8.42 1.39
N ARG A 143 14.95 -7.64 1.60
CA ARG A 143 16.12 -7.68 0.73
C ARG A 143 16.91 -8.97 0.92
N THR A 144 17.56 -9.39 -0.14
CA THR A 144 18.50 -10.50 -0.11
C THR A 144 19.64 -10.13 0.85
N PRO A 145 20.01 -11.01 1.82
CA PRO A 145 21.13 -10.76 2.70
C PRO A 145 22.41 -10.56 1.91
N THR A 146 23.30 -9.66 2.38
CA THR A 146 24.62 -9.46 1.78
C THR A 146 25.56 -10.58 2.18
N SER A 147 26.62 -10.81 1.39
CA SER A 147 27.62 -11.86 1.65
C SER A 147 28.35 -11.67 2.98
N LEU A 148 28.36 -10.46 3.54
CA LEU A 148 28.96 -10.16 4.83
C LEU A 148 28.11 -10.64 6.01
N GLU A 149 26.80 -10.72 5.81
CA GLU A 149 25.85 -11.20 6.84
C GLU A 149 25.87 -12.73 6.96
N THR A 150 26.30 -13.42 5.90
CA THR A 150 26.37 -14.88 5.85
C THR A 150 27.64 -15.44 6.51
N THR A 151 28.64 -14.64 6.77
CA THR A 151 29.91 -15.05 7.39
C THR A 151 29.97 -14.79 8.90
N ALA A 152 28.97 -14.17 9.43
CA ALA A 152 28.84 -13.95 10.86
C ALA A 152 28.01 -15.04 11.53
#